data_5acefaa1b3975637cd8ceb1b1fc384c2
#
_entry.id   5acefaa1b3975637cd8ceb1b1fc384c2
#
_cell.length_a   1.000
_cell.length_b   1.000
_cell.length_c   1.000
_cell.angle_alpha   90.00
_cell.angle_beta   90.00
_cell.angle_gamma   90.00
#
_symmetry.space_group_name_H-M   'P 1'
#
loop_
_entity.id
_entity.type
_entity.pdbx_description
1 polymer ?
#
loop_
_entity_poly.entity_id
_entity_poly.type
_entity_poly.pdbx_seq_one_letter_code
_entity_poly.pdbx_strand_id
1 'polypeptide(L)'
;MNYFAGADVGASRTKVAVIDADGHMLGYCVNRSGTDFTATADRCLTEALAMADIGKDRIGRTISTGYGRKNVSYAQDHRTEISCHGKGCYHYFPFAITIIDIGGQDNKIIKIDENGRRTAFKMNRKCAAGTGAFLEEMSPRLDIPLSE
;
A
#
# COMPACT_ATOMS: atom_id res chain seq x y z
N MET A 1 -10.27 -8.69 21.37
CA MET A 1 -9.59 -8.99 20.10
C MET A 1 -8.74 -7.80 19.75
N ASN A 2 -7.50 -8.01 19.31
CA ASN A 2 -6.62 -6.92 18.88
C ASN A 2 -6.73 -6.80 17.36
N TYR A 3 -7.05 -5.60 16.90
CA TYR A 3 -7.05 -5.26 15.48
C TYR A 3 -5.81 -4.44 15.14
N PHE A 4 -5.41 -4.49 13.89
CA PHE A 4 -4.22 -3.81 13.38
C PHE A 4 -4.58 -3.00 12.13
N ALA A 5 -3.88 -1.89 11.92
CA ALA A 5 -4.04 -1.11 10.70
C ALA A 5 -2.71 -0.96 9.96
N GLY A 6 -2.79 -0.98 8.64
CA GLY A 6 -1.69 -0.63 7.75
C GLY A 6 -2.07 0.56 6.89
N ALA A 7 -1.20 1.57 6.81
CA ALA A 7 -1.42 2.75 5.97
C ALA A 7 -0.29 2.89 4.94
N ASP A 8 -0.61 2.75 3.67
CA ASP A 8 0.31 3.02 2.55
C ASP A 8 -0.02 4.38 1.94
N VAL A 9 0.77 5.38 2.27
CA VAL A 9 0.63 6.75 1.76
C VAL A 9 1.57 6.93 0.57
N GLY A 10 1.09 6.51 -0.59
CA GLY A 10 1.82 6.67 -1.86
C GLY A 10 1.72 8.09 -2.42
N ALA A 11 2.55 8.42 -3.41
CA ALA A 11 2.50 9.71 -4.10
C ALA A 11 1.16 9.92 -4.87
N SER A 12 0.62 8.87 -5.48
CA SER A 12 -0.64 8.94 -6.25
C SER A 12 -1.86 8.52 -5.43
N ARG A 13 -1.76 7.45 -4.64
CA ARG A 13 -2.87 6.89 -3.89
C ARG A 13 -2.46 6.54 -2.47
N THR A 14 -3.36 6.83 -1.53
CA THR A 14 -3.30 6.41 -0.14
C THR A 14 -4.25 5.25 0.07
N LYS A 15 -3.77 4.20 0.75
CA LYS A 15 -4.56 3.01 1.07
C LYS A 15 -4.42 2.74 2.57
N VAL A 16 -5.54 2.36 3.19
CA VAL A 16 -5.54 1.87 4.57
C VAL A 16 -6.27 0.53 4.60
N ALA A 17 -5.73 -0.42 5.33
CA ALA A 17 -6.36 -1.71 5.59
C ALA A 17 -6.42 -1.96 7.09
N VAL A 18 -7.51 -2.58 7.53
CA VAL A 18 -7.74 -3.03 8.90
C VAL A 18 -7.82 -4.56 8.87
N ILE A 19 -7.04 -5.21 9.73
CA ILE A 19 -6.98 -6.66 9.84
C ILE A 19 -7.20 -7.12 11.28
N ASP A 20 -7.62 -8.38 11.45
CA ASP A 20 -7.65 -9.06 12.74
C ASP A 20 -6.27 -9.64 13.11
N ALA A 21 -6.23 -10.36 14.25
CA ALA A 21 -5.01 -11.01 14.74
C ALA A 21 -4.53 -12.17 13.85
N ASP A 22 -5.43 -12.75 13.07
CA ASP A 22 -5.14 -13.87 12.16
C ASP A 22 -4.72 -13.38 10.76
N GLY A 23 -4.78 -12.06 10.53
CA GLY A 23 -4.40 -11.41 9.26
C GLY A 23 -5.53 -11.32 8.23
N HIS A 24 -6.79 -11.62 8.61
CA HIS A 24 -7.93 -11.44 7.72
C HIS A 24 -8.25 -9.95 7.57
N MET A 25 -8.44 -9.52 6.34
CA MET A 25 -8.81 -8.13 6.04
C MET A 25 -10.29 -7.91 6.33
N LEU A 26 -10.58 -6.97 7.26
CA LEU A 26 -11.92 -6.64 7.71
C LEU A 26 -12.48 -5.39 7.03
N GLY A 27 -11.61 -4.46 6.69
CA GLY A 27 -12.00 -3.24 5.98
C GLY A 27 -10.80 -2.58 5.32
N TYR A 28 -11.06 -1.80 4.29
CA TYR A 28 -10.04 -1.05 3.57
C TYR A 28 -10.60 0.20 2.92
N CYS A 29 -9.68 1.10 2.57
CA CYS A 29 -9.98 2.29 1.79
C CYS A 29 -8.84 2.57 0.82
N VAL A 30 -9.16 3.09 -0.37
CA VAL A 30 -8.20 3.55 -1.37
C VAL A 30 -8.66 4.89 -1.92
N ASN A 31 -7.90 5.96 -1.67
CA ASN A 31 -8.18 7.31 -2.15
C ASN A 31 -7.00 7.90 -2.92
N ARG A 32 -7.24 8.92 -3.76
CA ARG A 32 -6.15 9.73 -4.30
C ARG A 32 -5.46 10.49 -3.17
N SER A 33 -4.13 10.49 -3.16
CA SER A 33 -3.35 11.09 -2.06
C SER A 33 -3.53 12.62 -1.99
N GLY A 34 -3.67 13.28 -3.12
CA GLY A 34 -3.75 14.75 -3.14
C GLY A 34 -2.46 15.40 -2.63
N THR A 35 -2.58 16.61 -2.11
CA THR A 35 -1.46 17.39 -1.56
C THR A 35 -1.36 17.31 -0.03
N ASP A 36 -2.45 16.97 0.65
CA ASP A 36 -2.50 16.78 2.12
C ASP A 36 -2.55 15.29 2.45
N PHE A 37 -1.39 14.70 2.63
CA PHE A 37 -1.24 13.28 2.98
C PHE A 37 -1.83 12.93 4.34
N THR A 38 -1.73 13.85 5.31
CA THR A 38 -2.25 13.64 6.67
C THR A 38 -3.78 13.54 6.64
N ALA A 39 -4.44 14.54 6.09
CA ALA A 39 -5.90 14.53 5.98
C ALA A 39 -6.43 13.35 5.18
N THR A 40 -5.72 12.96 4.11
CA THR A 40 -6.12 11.81 3.29
C THR A 40 -5.93 10.48 4.05
N ALA A 41 -4.85 10.33 4.81
CA ALA A 41 -4.63 9.14 5.63
C ALA A 41 -5.68 9.01 6.73
N ASP A 42 -6.03 10.11 7.41
CA ASP A 42 -7.07 10.13 8.46
C ASP A 42 -8.46 9.76 7.89
N ARG A 43 -8.82 10.31 6.74
CA ARG A 43 -10.06 9.97 6.04
C ARG A 43 -10.09 8.49 5.64
N CYS A 44 -9.00 7.97 5.03
CA CYS A 44 -8.91 6.57 4.67
C CYS A 44 -9.02 5.64 5.88
N LEU A 45 -8.43 6.01 7.03
CA LEU A 45 -8.59 5.23 8.25
C LEU A 45 -10.05 5.20 8.69
N THR A 46 -10.72 6.35 8.70
CA THR A 46 -12.13 6.44 9.09
C THR A 46 -13.02 5.57 8.20
N GLU A 47 -12.81 5.60 6.89
CA GLU A 47 -13.57 4.79 5.93
C GLU A 47 -13.29 3.28 6.11
N ALA A 48 -12.02 2.90 6.31
CA ALA A 48 -11.64 1.50 6.53
C ALA A 48 -12.22 0.95 7.84
N LEU A 49 -12.24 1.75 8.92
CA LEU A 49 -12.83 1.39 10.21
C LEU A 49 -14.35 1.26 10.10
N ALA A 50 -15.00 2.17 9.38
CA ALA A 50 -16.45 2.09 9.15
C ALA A 50 -16.82 0.83 8.36
N MET A 51 -16.04 0.46 7.34
CA MET A 51 -16.23 -0.79 6.58
C MET A 51 -16.06 -2.03 7.46
N ALA A 52 -15.10 -1.99 8.40
CA ALA A 52 -14.82 -3.09 9.33
C ALA A 52 -15.80 -3.15 10.51
N ASP A 53 -16.64 -2.14 10.72
CA ASP A 53 -17.49 -1.95 11.92
C ASP A 53 -16.66 -1.98 13.23
N ILE A 54 -15.53 -1.30 13.23
CA ILE A 54 -14.58 -1.28 14.35
C ILE A 54 -14.31 0.16 14.81
N GLY A 55 -14.35 0.39 16.11
CA GLY A 55 -13.93 1.66 16.71
C GLY A 55 -12.41 1.84 16.65
N LYS A 56 -11.94 3.08 16.47
CA LYS A 56 -10.52 3.43 16.42
C LYS A 56 -9.75 3.02 17.68
N ASP A 57 -10.39 3.05 18.84
CA ASP A 57 -9.87 2.61 20.14
C ASP A 57 -9.55 1.10 20.20
N ARG A 58 -10.11 0.32 19.28
CA ARG A 58 -9.87 -1.12 19.19
C ARG A 58 -8.61 -1.48 18.38
N ILE A 59 -8.00 -0.49 17.69
CA ILE A 59 -6.76 -0.70 16.94
C ILE A 59 -5.58 -0.74 17.91
N GLY A 60 -4.98 -1.91 18.06
CA GLY A 60 -3.84 -2.12 18.95
C GLY A 60 -2.53 -1.56 18.39
N ARG A 61 -2.34 -1.60 17.07
CA ARG A 61 -1.16 -1.05 16.42
C ARG A 61 -1.42 -0.67 14.96
N THR A 62 -0.80 0.44 14.55
CA THR A 62 -0.77 0.89 13.15
C THR A 62 0.66 1.01 12.65
N ILE A 63 0.92 0.53 11.45
CA ILE A 63 2.19 0.71 10.75
C ILE A 63 1.93 1.46 9.45
N SER A 64 2.78 2.44 9.15
CA SER A 64 2.70 3.20 7.90
C SER A 64 3.84 2.85 6.94
N THR A 65 3.56 3.01 5.65
CA THR A 65 4.51 2.85 4.55
C THR A 65 4.22 3.86 3.43
N GLY A 66 4.98 3.81 2.36
CA GLY A 66 4.82 4.70 1.24
C GLY A 66 5.70 5.96 1.32
N TYR A 67 5.57 6.79 0.28
CA TYR A 67 6.28 8.07 0.18
C TYR A 67 5.95 8.99 1.36
N GLY A 68 4.66 9.12 1.68
CA GLY A 68 4.13 9.97 2.75
C GLY A 68 4.04 9.29 4.13
N ARG A 69 4.69 8.13 4.36
CA ARG A 69 4.55 7.36 5.62
C ARG A 69 4.78 8.15 6.91
N LYS A 70 5.57 9.22 6.86
CA LYS A 70 5.84 10.08 8.03
C LYS A 70 4.70 11.04 8.36
N ASN A 71 3.72 11.18 7.46
CA ASN A 71 2.57 12.06 7.63
C ASN A 71 1.37 11.33 8.28
N VAL A 72 1.54 10.08 8.70
CA VAL A 72 0.48 9.29 9.37
C VAL A 72 0.61 9.46 10.87
N SER A 73 -0.15 10.40 11.44
CA SER A 73 -0.06 10.80 12.86
C SER A 73 -0.44 9.69 13.84
N TYR A 74 -1.28 8.76 13.42
CA TYR A 74 -1.76 7.65 14.23
C TYR A 74 -0.91 6.36 14.10
N ALA A 75 0.15 6.36 13.28
CA ALA A 75 1.04 5.22 13.17
C ALA A 75 2.12 5.22 14.27
N GLN A 76 2.29 4.10 14.95
CA GLN A 76 3.33 3.93 15.97
C GLN A 76 4.69 3.59 15.39
N ASP A 77 4.73 3.12 14.13
CA ASP A 77 5.97 2.77 13.44
C ASP A 77 5.79 2.87 11.93
N HIS A 78 6.89 2.86 11.19
CA HIS A 78 6.86 2.86 9.74
C HIS A 78 7.85 1.86 9.14
N ARG A 79 7.52 1.32 7.97
CA ARG A 79 8.33 0.36 7.21
C ARG A 79 8.50 0.84 5.77
N THR A 80 9.47 0.27 5.07
CA THR A 80 9.64 0.53 3.64
C THR A 80 8.59 -0.21 2.82
N GLU A 81 8.17 0.35 1.70
CA GLU A 81 7.25 -0.28 0.75
C GLU A 81 7.73 -1.68 0.34
N ILE A 82 9.02 -1.81 0.01
CA ILE A 82 9.63 -3.08 -0.39
C ILE A 82 9.41 -4.16 0.69
N SER A 83 9.56 -3.79 1.97
CA SER A 83 9.33 -4.72 3.09
C SER A 83 7.86 -5.10 3.23
N CYS A 84 6.95 -4.13 3.08
CA CYS A 84 5.52 -4.36 3.21
C CYS A 84 4.98 -5.20 2.04
N HIS A 85 5.35 -4.85 0.79
CA HIS A 85 4.95 -5.62 -0.39
C HIS A 85 5.48 -7.06 -0.34
N GLY A 86 6.75 -7.24 0.07
CA GLY A 86 7.31 -8.58 0.24
C GLY A 86 6.50 -9.43 1.23
N LYS A 87 6.19 -8.88 2.40
CA LYS A 87 5.41 -9.59 3.42
C LYS A 87 3.96 -9.82 2.98
N GLY A 88 3.31 -8.84 2.38
CA GLY A 88 1.94 -8.95 1.90
C GLY A 88 1.80 -10.01 0.80
N CYS A 89 2.70 -10.01 -0.18
CA CYS A 89 2.68 -11.03 -1.22
C CYS A 89 2.98 -12.43 -0.67
N TYR A 90 3.94 -12.57 0.25
CA TYR A 90 4.23 -13.86 0.88
C TYR A 90 3.07 -14.40 1.72
N HIS A 91 2.24 -13.55 2.32
CA HIS A 91 1.04 -13.97 3.04
C HIS A 91 0.06 -14.71 2.13
N TYR A 92 -0.12 -14.23 0.88
CA TYR A 92 -1.01 -14.86 -0.09
C TYR A 92 -0.33 -15.99 -0.90
N PHE A 93 1.00 -15.90 -1.08
CA PHE A 93 1.81 -16.81 -1.87
C PHE A 93 3.00 -17.30 -1.03
N PRO A 94 2.80 -18.26 -0.09
CA PRO A 94 3.82 -18.66 0.89
C PRO A 94 4.87 -19.59 0.30
N PHE A 95 5.54 -19.14 -0.76
CA PHE A 95 6.64 -19.83 -1.43
C PHE A 95 7.60 -18.82 -2.06
N ALA A 96 8.74 -19.28 -2.57
CA ALA A 96 9.69 -18.40 -3.25
C ALA A 96 9.09 -17.76 -4.49
N ILE A 97 9.06 -16.42 -4.54
CA ILE A 97 8.45 -15.64 -5.63
C ILE A 97 9.30 -14.45 -6.05
N THR A 98 9.08 -14.01 -7.27
CA THR A 98 9.53 -12.69 -7.75
C THR A 98 8.29 -11.80 -7.91
N ILE A 99 8.27 -10.69 -7.20
CA ILE A 99 7.21 -9.70 -7.23
C ILE A 99 7.62 -8.60 -8.20
N ILE A 100 6.74 -8.26 -9.14
CA ILE A 100 6.86 -7.10 -10.01
C ILE A 100 5.79 -6.12 -9.55
N ASP A 101 6.23 -5.04 -8.89
CA ASP A 101 5.36 -3.97 -8.39
C ASP A 101 5.47 -2.77 -9.33
N ILE A 102 4.37 -2.45 -10.00
CA ILE A 102 4.25 -1.30 -10.91
C ILE A 102 3.46 -0.22 -10.18
N GLY A 103 4.19 0.73 -9.60
CA GLY A 103 3.62 1.87 -8.89
C GLY A 103 3.17 2.99 -9.83
N GLY A 104 2.61 4.06 -9.24
CA GLY A 104 2.22 5.26 -9.97
C GLY A 104 3.40 6.03 -10.58
N GLN A 105 4.57 5.96 -9.96
CA GLN A 105 5.76 6.73 -10.37
C GLN A 105 7.05 5.90 -10.40
N ASP A 106 7.04 4.68 -9.92
CA ASP A 106 8.21 3.80 -9.90
C ASP A 106 7.82 2.33 -10.16
N ASN A 107 8.82 1.53 -10.50
CA ASN A 107 8.69 0.08 -10.64
C ASN A 107 9.70 -0.60 -9.73
N LYS A 108 9.27 -1.68 -9.10
CA LYS A 108 10.11 -2.47 -8.18
C LYS A 108 10.06 -3.95 -8.56
N ILE A 109 11.20 -4.60 -8.48
CA ILE A 109 11.29 -6.06 -8.55
C ILE A 109 11.83 -6.53 -7.21
N ILE A 110 11.10 -7.41 -6.53
CA ILE A 110 11.44 -7.92 -5.20
C ILE A 110 11.51 -9.45 -5.27
N LYS A 111 12.62 -10.04 -4.86
CA LYS A 111 12.75 -11.50 -4.74
C LYS A 111 12.58 -11.92 -3.28
N ILE A 112 11.74 -12.91 -3.07
CA ILE A 112 11.43 -13.51 -1.77
C ILE A 112 11.80 -14.99 -1.84
N ASP A 113 12.48 -15.50 -0.81
CA ASP A 113 12.78 -16.92 -0.65
C ASP A 113 11.61 -17.72 -0.04
N GLU A 114 11.81 -19.02 0.11
CA GLU A 114 10.83 -19.96 0.66
C GLU A 114 10.41 -19.66 2.12
N ASN A 115 11.20 -18.86 2.83
CA ASN A 115 10.94 -18.46 4.21
C ASN A 115 10.35 -17.04 4.32
N GLY A 116 9.94 -16.42 3.21
CA GLY A 116 9.42 -15.07 3.17
C GLY A 116 10.48 -13.98 3.38
N ARG A 117 11.77 -14.30 3.25
CA ARG A 117 12.86 -13.34 3.39
C ARG A 117 13.17 -12.73 2.04
N ARG A 118 13.33 -11.42 2.02
CA ARG A 118 13.77 -10.72 0.81
C ARG A 118 15.25 -11.01 0.55
N THR A 119 15.54 -11.62 -0.59
CA THR A 119 16.91 -11.94 -1.03
C THR A 119 17.51 -10.87 -1.93
N ALA A 120 16.69 -10.19 -2.73
CA ALA A 120 17.13 -9.11 -3.60
C ALA A 120 15.99 -8.14 -3.91
N PHE A 121 16.35 -6.92 -4.35
CA PHE A 121 15.40 -6.01 -4.97
C PHE A 121 16.09 -5.08 -5.97
N LYS A 122 15.34 -4.62 -6.95
CA LYS A 122 15.70 -3.52 -7.86
C LYS A 122 14.55 -2.54 -7.94
N MET A 123 14.85 -1.28 -8.13
CA MET A 123 13.86 -0.20 -8.24
C MET A 123 14.30 0.76 -9.34
N ASN A 124 13.35 1.15 -10.20
CA ASN A 124 13.52 2.24 -11.15
C ASN A 124 12.73 3.46 -10.66
N ARG A 125 13.41 4.59 -10.49
CA ARG A 125 12.81 5.89 -10.09
C ARG A 125 13.06 6.99 -11.12
N LYS A 126 13.78 6.71 -12.19
CA LYS A 126 14.25 7.74 -13.12
C LYS A 126 13.31 8.01 -14.29
N CYS A 127 12.38 7.12 -14.55
CA CYS A 127 11.52 7.22 -15.72
C CYS A 127 10.12 6.70 -15.39
N ALA A 128 9.10 7.51 -15.66
CA ALA A 128 7.71 7.13 -15.46
C ALA A 128 7.18 6.18 -16.56
N ALA A 129 7.92 5.96 -17.65
CA ALA A 129 7.55 5.01 -18.69
C ALA A 129 7.34 3.60 -18.10
N GLY A 130 6.22 2.97 -18.40
CA GLY A 130 5.81 1.70 -17.84
C GLY A 130 5.28 1.76 -16.40
N THR A 131 4.95 2.95 -15.90
CA THR A 131 4.29 3.15 -14.60
C THR A 131 2.82 3.50 -14.77
N GLY A 132 2.05 3.46 -13.66
CA GLY A 132 0.64 3.85 -13.69
C GLY A 132 0.40 5.28 -14.17
N ALA A 133 1.28 6.22 -13.83
CA ALA A 133 1.18 7.60 -14.30
C ALA A 133 1.31 7.71 -15.83
N PHE A 134 2.15 6.90 -16.47
CA PHE A 134 2.23 6.83 -17.92
C PHE A 134 0.93 6.33 -18.54
N LEU A 135 0.34 5.27 -17.98
CA LEU A 135 -0.93 4.74 -18.45
C LEU A 135 -2.08 5.75 -18.30
N GLU A 136 -2.16 6.43 -17.14
CA GLU A 136 -3.15 7.48 -16.88
C GLU A 136 -3.02 8.66 -17.87
N GLU A 137 -1.80 9.01 -18.27
CA GLU A 137 -1.53 10.07 -19.26
C GLU A 137 -1.84 9.65 -20.70
N MET A 138 -1.57 8.40 -21.05
CA MET A 138 -1.75 7.90 -22.42
C MET A 138 -3.19 7.54 -22.73
N SER A 139 -3.97 7.09 -21.73
CA SER A 139 -5.37 6.71 -21.87
C SER A 139 -6.21 7.78 -22.62
N PRO A 140 -6.27 9.05 -22.18
CA PRO A 140 -7.04 10.07 -22.88
C PRO A 140 -6.46 10.45 -24.24
N ARG A 141 -5.13 10.31 -24.45
CA ARG A 141 -4.48 10.63 -25.72
C ARG A 141 -4.75 9.59 -26.80
N LEU A 142 -4.95 8.35 -26.40
CA LEU A 142 -5.21 7.23 -27.30
C LEU A 142 -6.71 6.92 -27.42
N ASP A 143 -7.55 7.62 -26.62
CA ASP A 143 -8.98 7.33 -26.49
C ASP A 143 -9.27 5.86 -26.11
N ILE A 144 -8.41 5.32 -25.23
CA ILE A 144 -8.52 3.95 -24.71
C ILE A 144 -8.77 4.03 -23.19
N PRO A 145 -9.92 3.56 -22.68
CA PRO A 145 -10.19 3.52 -21.26
C PRO A 145 -9.16 2.67 -20.48
N LEU A 146 -8.80 3.10 -19.26
CA LEU A 146 -7.89 2.31 -18.40
C LEU A 146 -8.46 0.95 -17.97
N SER A 147 -9.75 0.73 -18.17
CA SER A 147 -10.44 -0.54 -17.85
C SER A 147 -10.32 -1.58 -18.98
N GLU A 148 -9.73 -1.23 -20.11
CA GLU A 148 -9.44 -2.12 -21.24
C GLU A 148 -7.94 -2.42 -21.31
#